data_3f97352b4358b615d06c03980ae40576
#
_entry.id   3f97352b4358b615d06c03980ae40576
#
_cell.length_a   1.000
_cell.length_b   1.000
_cell.length_c   1.000
_cell.angle_alpha   90.00
_cell.angle_beta   90.00
_cell.angle_gamma   90.00
#
_symmetry.space_group_name_H-M   'P 1'
#
loop_
_entity.id
_entity.type
_entity.pdbx_description
1 polymer ?
#
loop_
_entity_poly.entity_id
_entity_poly.type
_entity_poly.pdbx_seq_one_letter_code
_entity_poly.pdbx_strand_id
1 'polypeptide(L)'
;MTEEEWEEINQQEEDPYTILRKTTTASELAQKAMDKTKKTFEQMVPEEYRRHARTFNEKESQRFPLERPWDHAIELLPDTPKSFDCKIYPMTAGEDDSLREFIREQLEKGYIQPSKSPYASPFFFIKKKDGKLRLVQDYRKLNSLTVKNQYPLPLIPELIDKLRNATLFMKLDIRWGYNNVRIKEGDQEKGAFKTNLGLYEPCVMFFGLTNSPSTFQTMMDTIFQDLMATGEVVIYMDDILIATPNNTPHH
;
A
#
# COMPACT_ATOMS: atom_id res chain seq x y z
N MET A 1 -9.99 30.85 -40.14
CA MET A 1 -10.41 30.27 -38.86
C MET A 1 -9.89 31.21 -37.80
N THR A 2 -10.79 31.94 -37.14
CA THR A 2 -10.49 32.95 -36.14
C THR A 2 -10.40 32.26 -34.75
N GLU A 3 -9.80 32.92 -33.75
CA GLU A 3 -9.76 32.40 -32.38
C GLU A 3 -11.16 32.17 -31.81
N GLU A 4 -12.14 32.98 -32.20
CA GLU A 4 -13.54 32.81 -31.79
C GLU A 4 -14.19 31.54 -32.40
N GLU A 5 -13.85 31.14 -33.63
CA GLU A 5 -14.29 29.89 -34.21
C GLU A 5 -13.68 28.65 -33.53
N TRP A 6 -12.48 28.77 -32.95
CA TRP A 6 -11.85 27.72 -32.15
C TRP A 6 -12.47 27.60 -30.76
N GLU A 7 -12.91 28.69 -30.15
CA GLU A 7 -13.60 28.67 -28.85
C GLU A 7 -15.00 28.08 -28.97
N GLU A 8 -15.74 28.33 -30.03
CA GLU A 8 -17.07 27.74 -30.28
C GLU A 8 -16.99 26.21 -30.54
N ILE A 9 -15.95 25.71 -31.23
CA ILE A 9 -15.76 24.27 -31.44
C ILE A 9 -15.40 23.55 -30.13
N ASN A 10 -14.60 24.15 -29.27
CA ASN A 10 -14.24 23.57 -27.97
C ASN A 10 -15.36 23.59 -26.93
N GLN A 11 -16.40 24.40 -27.14
CA GLN A 11 -17.58 24.43 -26.25
C GLN A 11 -18.63 23.36 -26.61
N GLN A 12 -18.51 22.69 -27.74
CA GLN A 12 -19.48 21.67 -28.22
C GLN A 12 -18.98 20.23 -28.11
N GLU A 13 -17.72 19.97 -27.77
CA GLU A 13 -17.30 18.62 -27.40
C GLU A 13 -17.66 18.36 -25.93
N GLU A 14 -18.91 17.94 -25.70
CA GLU A 14 -19.24 17.22 -24.46
C GLU A 14 -18.33 16.00 -24.38
N ASP A 15 -17.39 16.03 -23.43
CA ASP A 15 -16.54 14.90 -23.08
C ASP A 15 -17.42 13.64 -22.96
N PRO A 16 -17.25 12.61 -23.81
CA PRO A 16 -18.06 11.39 -23.76
C PRO A 16 -17.99 10.68 -22.42
N TYR A 17 -17.05 11.06 -21.53
CA TYR A 17 -16.97 10.60 -20.15
C TYR A 17 -17.81 11.43 -19.17
N THR A 18 -18.36 12.57 -19.56
CA THR A 18 -19.24 13.40 -18.71
C THR A 18 -20.59 12.71 -18.44
N ILE A 19 -21.02 11.80 -19.31
CA ILE A 19 -22.26 11.02 -19.13
C ILE A 19 -22.16 10.02 -17.97
N LEU A 20 -20.95 9.63 -17.55
CA LEU A 20 -20.72 8.72 -16.42
C LEU A 20 -20.68 9.43 -15.06
N ARG A 21 -20.85 10.75 -15.00
CA ARG A 21 -20.93 11.55 -13.77
C ARG A 21 -22.34 11.69 -13.17
N LYS A 22 -23.31 10.90 -13.59
CA LYS A 22 -24.51 10.76 -12.77
C LYS A 22 -24.09 10.06 -11.48
N THR A 23 -24.05 10.85 -10.39
CA THR A 23 -23.88 10.32 -9.03
C THR A 23 -24.85 9.16 -8.83
N THR A 24 -24.34 7.95 -8.78
CA THR A 24 -25.19 6.79 -8.48
C THR A 24 -25.55 6.85 -7.00
N THR A 25 -26.69 6.32 -6.62
CA THR A 25 -27.12 6.17 -5.20
C THR A 25 -26.01 5.57 -4.33
N ALA A 26 -25.19 4.67 -4.90
CA ALA A 26 -24.00 4.12 -4.25
C ALA A 26 -22.91 5.17 -4.00
N SER A 27 -22.71 6.11 -4.93
CA SER A 27 -21.74 7.21 -4.78
C SER A 27 -22.17 8.21 -3.73
N GLU A 28 -23.47 8.52 -3.66
CA GLU A 28 -24.05 9.39 -2.62
C GLU A 28 -24.04 8.73 -1.23
N LEU A 29 -24.29 7.43 -1.16
CA LEU A 29 -24.17 6.65 0.07
C LEU A 29 -22.71 6.56 0.54
N ALA A 30 -21.76 6.42 -0.38
CA ALA A 30 -20.32 6.46 -0.07
C ALA A 30 -19.90 7.84 0.42
N GLN A 31 -20.40 8.93 -0.20
CA GLN A 31 -20.13 10.32 0.24
C GLN A 31 -20.72 10.58 1.64
N LYS A 32 -21.97 10.17 1.87
CA LYS A 32 -22.63 10.25 3.20
C LYS A 32 -21.95 9.37 4.25
N ALA A 33 -21.31 8.27 3.85
CA ALA A 33 -20.51 7.44 4.75
C ALA A 33 -19.16 8.08 5.11
N MET A 34 -18.60 8.91 4.22
CA MET A 34 -17.36 9.68 4.46
C MET A 34 -17.59 10.90 5.39
N ASP A 35 -18.77 11.51 5.35
CA ASP A 35 -19.14 12.66 6.20
C ASP A 35 -19.52 12.27 7.65
N LYS A 36 -19.50 10.99 7.99
CA LYS A 36 -19.71 10.54 9.36
C LYS A 36 -18.54 11.02 10.21
N THR A 37 -18.82 11.90 11.18
CA THR A 37 -17.93 12.28 12.29
C THR A 37 -17.06 11.09 12.71
N LYS A 38 -15.73 11.28 12.74
CA LYS A 38 -14.77 10.25 13.17
C LYS A 38 -15.25 9.67 14.50
N LYS A 39 -15.74 8.43 14.45
CA LYS A 39 -16.15 7.72 15.66
C LYS A 39 -14.94 7.55 16.58
N THR A 40 -15.14 7.65 17.89
CA THR A 40 -14.09 7.34 18.86
C THR A 40 -13.81 5.84 18.86
N PHE A 41 -12.68 5.43 19.42
CA PHE A 41 -12.30 4.03 19.58
C PHE A 41 -13.41 3.23 20.29
N GLU A 42 -13.99 3.80 21.36
CA GLU A 42 -15.05 3.18 22.15
C GLU A 42 -16.37 2.99 21.36
N GLN A 43 -16.59 3.84 20.36
CA GLN A 43 -17.76 3.74 19.48
C GLN A 43 -17.56 2.74 18.33
N MET A 44 -16.31 2.42 18.00
CA MET A 44 -15.98 1.53 16.89
C MET A 44 -15.70 0.10 17.34
N VAL A 45 -15.15 -0.07 18.54
CA VAL A 45 -14.69 -1.37 19.03
C VAL A 45 -15.61 -1.87 20.14
N PRO A 46 -16.24 -3.05 19.97
CA PRO A 46 -17.03 -3.70 20.99
C PRO A 46 -16.27 -3.83 22.32
N GLU A 47 -17.00 -3.83 23.45
CA GLU A 47 -16.42 -3.75 24.77
C GLU A 47 -15.45 -4.90 25.07
N GLU A 48 -15.79 -6.10 24.64
CA GLU A 48 -14.98 -7.31 24.80
C GLU A 48 -13.61 -7.23 24.13
N TYR A 49 -13.45 -6.43 23.05
CA TYR A 49 -12.20 -6.26 22.33
C TYR A 49 -11.38 -5.03 22.77
N ARG A 50 -11.93 -4.16 23.65
CA ARG A 50 -11.24 -2.93 24.10
C ARG A 50 -9.98 -3.22 24.90
N ARG A 51 -9.88 -4.41 25.51
CA ARG A 51 -8.63 -4.89 26.14
C ARG A 51 -7.43 -4.94 25.16
N HIS A 52 -7.72 -5.04 23.87
CA HIS A 52 -6.72 -5.04 22.79
C HIS A 52 -6.54 -3.67 22.14
N ALA A 53 -6.86 -2.57 22.84
CA ALA A 53 -6.80 -1.19 22.33
C ALA A 53 -5.45 -0.86 21.65
N ARG A 54 -4.35 -1.44 22.15
CA ARG A 54 -3.02 -1.27 21.56
C ARG A 54 -2.95 -1.75 20.10
N THR A 55 -3.62 -2.84 19.75
CA THR A 55 -3.67 -3.39 18.39
C THR A 55 -4.38 -2.45 17.41
N PHE A 56 -5.33 -1.66 17.91
CA PHE A 56 -6.10 -0.70 17.10
C PHE A 56 -5.51 0.72 17.12
N ASN A 57 -4.38 0.92 17.81
CA ASN A 57 -3.78 2.25 17.95
C ASN A 57 -2.91 2.60 16.76
N GLU A 58 -3.21 3.74 16.11
CA GLU A 58 -2.47 4.22 14.94
C GLU A 58 -0.98 4.48 15.23
N LYS A 59 -0.66 5.06 16.39
CA LYS A 59 0.72 5.37 16.76
C LYS A 59 1.55 4.10 16.97
N GLU A 60 0.95 3.06 17.55
CA GLU A 60 1.63 1.78 17.77
C GLU A 60 1.94 1.06 16.44
N SER A 61 1.15 1.29 15.38
CA SER A 61 1.39 0.73 14.05
C SER A 61 2.55 1.41 13.29
N GLN A 62 3.02 2.56 13.76
CA GLN A 62 4.07 3.35 13.10
C GLN A 62 5.49 3.06 13.63
N ARG A 63 5.66 2.04 14.46
CA ARG A 63 6.97 1.63 14.95
C ARG A 63 7.83 1.06 13.83
N PHE A 64 9.15 1.27 13.91
CA PHE A 64 10.09 0.59 13.03
C PHE A 64 10.06 -0.93 13.33
N PRO A 65 9.91 -1.80 12.31
CA PRO A 65 9.79 -3.24 12.51
C PRO A 65 11.11 -3.86 12.98
N LEU A 66 11.00 -4.95 13.77
CA LEU A 66 12.13 -5.75 14.18
C LEU A 66 12.66 -6.59 13.00
N GLU A 67 13.93 -6.95 13.05
CA GLU A 67 14.54 -7.90 12.14
C GLU A 67 13.85 -9.27 12.22
N ARG A 68 13.58 -9.87 11.05
CA ARG A 68 12.85 -11.13 10.93
C ARG A 68 13.41 -11.97 9.79
N PRO A 69 13.23 -13.31 9.84
CA PRO A 69 13.68 -14.21 8.76
C PRO A 69 13.09 -13.90 7.38
N TRP A 70 11.95 -13.20 7.34
CA TRP A 70 11.27 -12.77 6.11
C TRP A 70 11.59 -11.33 5.69
N ASP A 71 12.66 -10.72 6.20
CA ASP A 71 13.11 -9.42 5.73
C ASP A 71 13.27 -9.43 4.20
N HIS A 72 12.79 -8.36 3.57
CA HIS A 72 12.66 -8.29 2.12
C HIS A 72 14.02 -8.16 1.43
N ALA A 73 14.44 -9.21 0.74
CA ALA A 73 15.64 -9.20 -0.08
C ALA A 73 15.35 -8.64 -1.48
N ILE A 74 16.28 -7.82 -1.99
CA ILE A 74 16.28 -7.33 -3.37
C ILE A 74 17.47 -7.99 -4.09
N GLU A 75 17.24 -9.17 -4.63
CA GLU A 75 18.24 -9.91 -5.40
C GLU A 75 18.23 -9.42 -6.84
N LEU A 76 19.38 -8.95 -7.33
CA LEU A 76 19.51 -8.45 -8.69
C LEU A 76 20.02 -9.58 -9.62
N LEU A 77 19.59 -9.50 -10.89
CA LEU A 77 20.07 -10.41 -11.94
C LEU A 77 21.58 -10.25 -12.13
N PRO A 78 22.31 -11.34 -12.52
CA PRO A 78 23.77 -11.29 -12.66
C PRO A 78 24.31 -10.19 -13.60
N ASP A 79 23.56 -9.89 -14.66
CA ASP A 79 23.95 -8.89 -15.67
C ASP A 79 23.42 -7.47 -15.34
N THR A 80 23.01 -7.23 -14.09
CA THR A 80 22.51 -5.91 -13.68
C THR A 80 23.63 -4.88 -13.76
N PRO A 81 23.40 -3.70 -14.38
CA PRO A 81 24.35 -2.60 -14.37
C PRO A 81 24.71 -2.21 -12.94
N LYS A 82 25.98 -1.85 -12.70
CA LYS A 82 26.45 -1.41 -11.36
C LYS A 82 25.80 -0.12 -10.88
N SER A 83 25.14 0.61 -11.76
CA SER A 83 24.40 1.83 -11.44
C SER A 83 23.30 2.07 -12.45
N PHE A 84 22.25 2.74 -12.03
CA PHE A 84 21.30 3.40 -12.91
C PHE A 84 20.80 4.69 -12.28
N ASP A 85 20.59 5.70 -13.11
CA ASP A 85 20.02 6.97 -12.70
C ASP A 85 18.67 7.19 -13.40
N CYS A 86 17.90 8.14 -12.89
CA CYS A 86 16.62 8.54 -13.42
C CYS A 86 16.51 10.06 -13.52
N LYS A 87 15.57 10.52 -14.36
CA LYS A 87 15.17 11.93 -14.38
C LYS A 87 14.29 12.24 -13.17
N ILE A 88 14.48 13.42 -12.59
CA ILE A 88 13.57 13.97 -11.60
C ILE A 88 12.34 14.51 -12.34
N TYR A 89 11.15 14.13 -11.91
CA TYR A 89 9.93 14.69 -12.46
C TYR A 89 9.69 16.11 -11.91
N PRO A 90 9.27 17.06 -12.76
CA PRO A 90 8.88 18.37 -12.29
C PRO A 90 7.65 18.26 -11.38
N MET A 91 7.60 19.06 -10.34
CA MET A 91 6.52 19.08 -9.35
C MET A 91 5.89 20.46 -9.27
N THR A 92 4.60 20.49 -9.00
CA THR A 92 3.90 21.72 -8.62
C THR A 92 4.26 22.11 -7.18
N ALA A 93 4.01 23.35 -6.77
CA ALA A 93 4.29 23.81 -5.41
C ALA A 93 3.56 22.94 -4.34
N GLY A 94 2.32 22.56 -4.58
CA GLY A 94 1.59 21.69 -3.65
C GLY A 94 2.11 20.27 -3.57
N GLU A 95 2.69 19.75 -4.65
CA GLU A 95 3.37 18.45 -4.64
C GLU A 95 4.71 18.53 -3.88
N ASP A 96 5.44 19.64 -4.01
CA ASP A 96 6.69 19.86 -3.27
C ASP A 96 6.45 19.95 -1.76
N ASP A 97 5.41 20.66 -1.32
CA ASP A 97 5.02 20.72 0.09
C ASP A 97 4.64 19.32 0.62
N SER A 98 3.88 18.55 -0.16
CA SER A 98 3.50 17.17 0.19
C SER A 98 4.72 16.25 0.26
N LEU A 99 5.71 16.45 -0.62
CA LEU A 99 6.96 15.70 -0.60
C LEU A 99 7.78 16.02 0.66
N ARG A 100 7.91 17.31 1.03
CA ARG A 100 8.64 17.73 2.24
C ARG A 100 8.04 17.08 3.48
N GLU A 101 6.72 17.10 3.60
CA GLU A 101 6.00 16.48 4.71
C GLU A 101 6.24 14.97 4.74
N PHE A 102 6.09 14.29 3.60
CA PHE A 102 6.36 12.86 3.49
C PHE A 102 7.79 12.50 3.92
N ILE A 103 8.81 13.18 3.35
CA ILE A 103 10.20 12.88 3.67
C ILE A 103 10.47 13.09 5.16
N ARG A 104 9.95 14.18 5.75
CA ARG A 104 10.07 14.44 7.19
C ARG A 104 9.48 13.30 8.01
N GLU A 105 8.23 12.92 7.74
CA GLU A 105 7.56 11.84 8.46
C GLU A 105 8.26 10.49 8.32
N GLN A 106 8.73 10.14 7.10
CA GLN A 106 9.38 8.86 6.90
C GLN A 106 10.78 8.80 7.55
N LEU A 107 11.51 9.91 7.58
CA LEU A 107 12.77 10.02 8.31
C LEU A 107 12.56 9.90 9.83
N GLU A 108 11.54 10.58 10.37
CA GLU A 108 11.18 10.50 11.79
C GLU A 108 10.81 9.07 12.23
N LYS A 109 10.13 8.31 11.36
CA LYS A 109 9.78 6.89 11.59
C LYS A 109 10.96 5.93 11.36
N GLY A 110 12.05 6.40 10.77
CA GLY A 110 13.17 5.55 10.35
C GLY A 110 12.85 4.66 9.15
N TYR A 111 11.76 4.93 8.41
CA TYR A 111 11.34 4.12 7.26
C TYR A 111 12.17 4.39 6.03
N ILE A 112 12.81 5.55 5.96
CA ILE A 112 13.81 5.90 4.94
C ILE A 112 15.03 6.53 5.62
N GLN A 113 16.14 6.52 4.90
CA GLN A 113 17.37 7.23 5.29
C GLN A 113 18.01 7.91 4.08
N PRO A 114 18.87 8.97 4.28
CA PRO A 114 19.66 9.55 3.20
C PRO A 114 20.55 8.49 2.56
N SER A 115 20.70 8.53 1.24
CA SER A 115 21.45 7.53 0.48
C SER A 115 22.60 8.13 -0.32
N LYS A 116 23.60 7.31 -0.60
CA LYS A 116 24.66 7.52 -1.58
C LYS A 116 24.67 6.44 -2.65
N SER A 117 23.54 5.72 -2.78
CA SER A 117 23.39 4.61 -3.70
C SER A 117 23.74 4.98 -5.14
N PRO A 118 24.38 4.08 -5.90
CA PRO A 118 24.55 4.22 -7.34
C PRO A 118 23.23 3.97 -8.11
N TYR A 119 22.20 3.51 -7.42
CA TYR A 119 20.87 3.25 -7.99
C TYR A 119 19.92 4.39 -7.62
N ALA A 120 19.09 4.82 -8.59
CA ALA A 120 18.11 5.85 -8.34
C ALA A 120 16.82 5.57 -9.14
N SER A 121 15.76 5.28 -8.45
CA SER A 121 14.40 5.17 -9.02
C SER A 121 13.71 6.53 -8.97
N PRO A 122 12.90 6.89 -9.98
CA PRO A 122 12.17 8.15 -9.97
C PRO A 122 11.00 8.11 -8.98
N PHE A 123 10.60 9.31 -8.60
CA PHE A 123 9.52 9.53 -7.65
C PHE A 123 8.50 10.49 -8.25
N PHE A 124 7.20 10.22 -8.08
CA PHE A 124 6.13 11.07 -8.61
C PHE A 124 4.84 10.94 -7.79
N PHE A 125 3.90 11.86 -8.04
CA PHE A 125 2.59 11.86 -7.41
C PHE A 125 1.50 11.37 -8.35
N ILE A 126 0.53 10.62 -7.79
CA ILE A 126 -0.72 10.26 -8.44
C ILE A 126 -1.88 10.87 -7.63
N LYS A 127 -2.82 11.50 -8.30
CA LYS A 127 -4.06 11.96 -7.69
C LYS A 127 -4.99 10.78 -7.45
N LYS A 128 -5.43 10.60 -6.20
CA LYS A 128 -6.49 9.64 -5.86
C LYS A 128 -7.86 10.19 -6.33
N LYS A 129 -8.87 9.32 -6.37
CA LYS A 129 -10.26 9.71 -6.69
C LYS A 129 -10.82 10.77 -5.72
N ASP A 130 -10.36 10.82 -4.48
CA ASP A 130 -10.70 11.82 -3.46
C ASP A 130 -9.90 13.13 -3.56
N GLY A 131 -9.09 13.29 -4.62
CA GLY A 131 -8.24 14.46 -4.86
C GLY A 131 -6.93 14.49 -4.08
N LYS A 132 -6.72 13.58 -3.14
CA LYS A 132 -5.47 13.50 -2.37
C LYS A 132 -4.33 12.98 -3.23
N LEU A 133 -3.12 13.45 -2.93
CA LEU A 133 -1.92 12.98 -3.57
C LEU A 133 -1.48 11.63 -2.96
N ARG A 134 -1.14 10.69 -3.83
CA ARG A 134 -0.45 9.45 -3.46
C ARG A 134 0.95 9.48 -4.03
N LEU A 135 1.90 9.28 -3.16
CA LEU A 135 3.29 9.13 -3.52
C LEU A 135 3.56 7.77 -4.13
N VAL A 136 4.36 7.73 -5.19
CA VAL A 136 4.75 6.50 -5.87
C VAL A 136 6.22 6.57 -6.25
N GLN A 137 6.97 5.56 -5.85
CA GLN A 137 8.30 5.29 -6.37
C GLN A 137 8.16 4.44 -7.64
N ASP A 138 8.78 4.86 -8.73
CA ASP A 138 8.75 4.09 -9.96
C ASP A 138 9.85 3.03 -9.99
N TYR A 139 9.54 1.89 -9.45
CA TYR A 139 10.45 0.76 -9.41
C TYR A 139 10.44 -0.11 -10.67
N ARG A 140 9.79 0.29 -11.77
CA ARG A 140 9.70 -0.54 -12.99
C ARG A 140 11.07 -0.97 -13.50
N LYS A 141 12.06 -0.06 -13.51
CA LYS A 141 13.44 -0.38 -13.93
C LYS A 141 14.11 -1.34 -12.93
N LEU A 142 14.04 -1.07 -11.64
CA LEU A 142 14.53 -1.97 -10.60
C LEU A 142 13.87 -3.34 -10.71
N ASN A 143 12.55 -3.37 -10.84
CA ASN A 143 11.75 -4.59 -10.94
C ASN A 143 12.14 -5.46 -12.15
N SER A 144 12.53 -4.86 -13.27
CA SER A 144 13.01 -5.60 -14.44
C SER A 144 14.38 -6.25 -14.22
N LEU A 145 15.15 -5.75 -13.27
CA LEU A 145 16.49 -6.22 -12.91
C LEU A 145 16.49 -7.12 -11.65
N THR A 146 15.32 -7.31 -11.02
CA THR A 146 15.19 -8.11 -9.79
C THR A 146 14.78 -9.53 -10.10
N VAL A 147 15.45 -10.50 -9.45
CA VAL A 147 15.06 -11.92 -9.48
C VAL A 147 13.64 -12.07 -8.89
N LYS A 148 12.74 -12.70 -9.63
CA LYS A 148 11.34 -12.86 -9.22
C LYS A 148 11.20 -13.94 -8.15
N ASN A 149 10.58 -13.58 -7.04
CA ASN A 149 10.16 -14.54 -6.03
C ASN A 149 8.94 -15.32 -6.54
N GLN A 150 9.05 -16.66 -6.56
CA GLN A 150 8.03 -17.58 -7.05
C GLN A 150 7.07 -18.04 -5.94
N TYR A 151 7.12 -17.44 -4.74
CA TYR A 151 6.20 -17.81 -3.67
C TYR A 151 4.74 -17.63 -4.13
N PRO A 152 3.91 -18.69 -4.06
CA PRO A 152 2.56 -18.63 -4.60
C PRO A 152 1.67 -17.71 -3.78
N LEU A 153 0.92 -16.84 -4.48
CA LEU A 153 -0.19 -16.14 -3.85
C LEU A 153 -1.42 -17.07 -3.85
N PRO A 154 -2.25 -17.02 -2.81
CA PRO A 154 -3.46 -17.82 -2.75
C PRO A 154 -4.38 -17.55 -3.94
N LEU A 155 -5.00 -18.60 -4.47
CA LEU A 155 -5.98 -18.46 -5.56
C LEU A 155 -7.33 -17.98 -5.00
N ILE A 156 -7.83 -16.87 -5.52
CA ILE A 156 -9.11 -16.27 -5.06
C ILE A 156 -10.28 -17.27 -5.09
N PRO A 157 -10.45 -18.13 -6.13
CA PRO A 157 -11.51 -19.15 -6.11
C PRO A 157 -11.40 -20.13 -4.93
N GLU A 158 -10.17 -20.56 -4.57
CA GLU A 158 -9.95 -21.46 -3.43
C GLU A 158 -10.29 -20.78 -2.08
N LEU A 159 -9.96 -19.48 -1.97
CA LEU A 159 -10.33 -18.69 -0.79
C LEU A 159 -11.86 -18.58 -0.67
N ILE A 160 -12.56 -18.33 -1.78
CA ILE A 160 -14.03 -18.27 -1.80
C ILE A 160 -14.65 -19.62 -1.43
N ASP A 161 -14.08 -20.72 -1.91
CA ASP A 161 -14.58 -22.07 -1.57
C ASP A 161 -14.47 -22.38 -0.07
N LYS A 162 -13.41 -21.94 0.60
CA LYS A 162 -13.26 -22.04 2.06
C LYS A 162 -14.38 -21.30 2.83
N LEU A 163 -14.92 -20.24 2.24
CA LEU A 163 -15.93 -19.39 2.86
C LEU A 163 -17.38 -19.89 2.65
N ARG A 164 -17.59 -20.92 1.83
CA ARG A 164 -18.92 -21.34 1.33
C ARG A 164 -19.93 -21.65 2.43
N ASN A 165 -19.48 -22.21 3.57
CA ASN A 165 -20.35 -22.62 4.67
C ASN A 165 -20.41 -21.61 5.82
N ALA A 166 -19.72 -20.49 5.69
CA ALA A 166 -19.70 -19.47 6.72
C ALA A 166 -20.92 -18.55 6.59
N THR A 167 -21.44 -18.13 7.71
CA THR A 167 -22.57 -17.20 7.80
C THR A 167 -22.22 -15.91 8.54
N LEU A 168 -21.14 -15.94 9.31
CA LEU A 168 -20.61 -14.78 10.01
C LEU A 168 -19.21 -14.45 9.47
N PHE A 169 -18.99 -13.18 9.14
CA PHE A 169 -17.75 -12.70 8.57
C PHE A 169 -17.21 -11.52 9.35
N MET A 170 -15.91 -11.55 9.64
CA MET A 170 -15.15 -10.41 10.17
C MET A 170 -13.97 -10.13 9.27
N LYS A 171 -13.85 -8.89 8.81
CA LYS A 171 -12.69 -8.45 8.03
C LYS A 171 -11.79 -7.58 8.89
N LEU A 172 -10.50 -7.90 8.91
CA LEU A 172 -9.44 -7.08 9.48
C LEU A 172 -8.51 -6.63 8.35
N ASP A 173 -8.06 -5.40 8.43
CA ASP A 173 -7.13 -4.78 7.47
C ASP A 173 -5.87 -4.38 8.22
N ILE A 174 -4.70 -4.78 7.70
CA ILE A 174 -3.43 -4.45 8.33
C ILE A 174 -3.00 -3.06 7.86
N ARG A 175 -3.04 -2.10 8.79
CA ARG A 175 -2.60 -0.75 8.51
C ARG A 175 -1.12 -0.73 8.12
N TRP A 176 -0.81 -0.11 6.96
CA TRP A 176 0.55 0.02 6.45
C TRP A 176 1.29 -1.33 6.37
N GLY A 177 0.59 -2.38 5.93
CA GLY A 177 1.06 -3.76 5.93
C GLY A 177 2.51 -3.90 5.47
N TYR A 178 2.86 -3.38 4.31
CA TYR A 178 4.21 -3.49 3.75
C TYR A 178 5.28 -2.81 4.60
N ASN A 179 4.97 -1.69 5.26
CA ASN A 179 5.93 -1.02 6.14
C ASN A 179 6.25 -1.81 7.43
N ASN A 180 5.53 -2.90 7.70
CA ASN A 180 5.85 -3.82 8.80
C ASN A 180 6.95 -4.84 8.44
N VAL A 181 7.48 -4.81 7.23
CA VAL A 181 8.58 -5.67 6.78
C VAL A 181 9.78 -4.80 6.47
N ARG A 182 10.94 -5.13 7.07
CA ARG A 182 12.20 -4.46 6.77
C ARG A 182 12.72 -4.87 5.40
N ILE A 183 13.47 -3.97 4.78
CA ILE A 183 14.37 -4.38 3.71
C ILE A 183 15.60 -5.00 4.35
N LYS A 184 16.03 -6.15 3.81
CA LYS A 184 17.20 -6.87 4.28
C LYS A 184 18.42 -5.95 4.31
N GLU A 185 19.21 -6.06 5.37
CA GLU A 185 20.43 -5.27 5.51
C GLU A 185 21.38 -5.48 4.32
N GLY A 186 21.87 -4.37 3.77
CA GLY A 186 22.68 -4.35 2.55
C GLY A 186 21.90 -4.31 1.23
N ASP A 187 20.57 -4.41 1.27
CA ASP A 187 19.71 -4.31 0.09
C ASP A 187 18.98 -2.95 -0.03
N GLN A 188 19.03 -2.11 1.01
CA GLN A 188 18.34 -0.82 1.06
C GLN A 188 18.76 0.11 -0.10
N GLU A 189 20.06 0.16 -0.40
CA GLU A 189 20.60 0.99 -1.46
C GLU A 189 20.02 0.69 -2.84
N LYS A 190 19.62 -0.59 -3.09
CA LYS A 190 19.03 -1.01 -4.38
C LYS A 190 17.66 -0.38 -4.60
N GLY A 191 16.92 -0.13 -3.52
CA GLY A 191 15.62 0.53 -3.53
C GLY A 191 15.67 2.06 -3.48
N ALA A 192 16.84 2.68 -3.62
CA ALA A 192 16.96 4.11 -3.51
C ALA A 192 16.11 4.85 -4.55
N PHE A 193 15.56 5.99 -4.13
CA PHE A 193 14.72 6.84 -4.95
C PHE A 193 15.17 8.30 -4.87
N LYS A 194 15.06 9.00 -6.00
CA LYS A 194 15.58 10.35 -6.19
C LYS A 194 14.46 11.37 -6.26
N THR A 195 14.58 12.40 -5.45
CA THR A 195 13.65 13.53 -5.39
C THR A 195 14.41 14.84 -5.62
N ASN A 196 13.69 15.95 -5.76
CA ASN A 196 14.30 17.29 -5.78
C ASN A 196 14.93 17.68 -4.43
N LEU A 197 14.61 16.97 -3.33
CA LEU A 197 15.15 17.20 -1.99
C LEU A 197 16.38 16.34 -1.67
N GLY A 198 16.67 15.33 -2.51
CA GLY A 198 17.82 14.44 -2.31
C GLY A 198 17.56 13.01 -2.75
N LEU A 199 18.52 12.15 -2.45
CA LEU A 199 18.46 10.71 -2.66
C LEU A 199 18.23 10.03 -1.32
N TYR A 200 17.23 9.15 -1.26
CA TYR A 200 16.84 8.41 -0.08
C TYR A 200 16.73 6.92 -0.40
N GLU A 201 16.97 6.09 0.60
CA GLU A 201 16.77 4.64 0.47
C GLU A 201 15.78 4.13 1.51
N PRO A 202 14.94 3.16 1.16
CA PRO A 202 13.94 2.60 2.05
C PRO A 202 14.55 1.60 3.02
N CYS A 203 14.21 1.71 4.31
CA CYS A 203 14.56 0.73 5.34
C CYS A 203 13.45 -0.30 5.56
N VAL A 204 12.24 -0.03 5.05
CA VAL A 204 11.08 -0.93 5.06
C VAL A 204 10.53 -1.10 3.66
N MET A 205 9.72 -2.14 3.43
CA MET A 205 9.08 -2.31 2.12
C MET A 205 8.13 -1.16 1.82
N PHE A 206 8.19 -0.67 0.59
CA PHE A 206 7.23 0.25 0.00
C PHE A 206 6.43 -0.44 -1.11
N PHE A 207 5.32 0.18 -1.49
CA PHE A 207 4.56 -0.26 -2.66
C PHE A 207 5.40 -0.14 -3.93
N GLY A 208 5.20 -1.08 -4.85
CA GLY A 208 5.81 -1.04 -6.17
C GLY A 208 7.03 -1.94 -6.36
N LEU A 209 7.66 -2.47 -5.30
CA LEU A 209 8.70 -3.50 -5.42
C LEU A 209 8.05 -4.82 -5.86
N THR A 210 8.68 -5.50 -6.84
CA THR A 210 8.08 -6.67 -7.51
C THR A 210 7.82 -7.84 -6.58
N ASN A 211 8.67 -8.06 -5.58
CA ASN A 211 8.58 -9.20 -4.67
C ASN A 211 7.85 -8.87 -3.35
N SER A 212 7.39 -7.62 -3.15
CA SER A 212 6.68 -7.24 -1.92
C SER A 212 5.44 -8.08 -1.64
N PRO A 213 4.57 -8.38 -2.63
CA PRO A 213 3.40 -9.23 -2.39
C PRO A 213 3.80 -10.63 -1.87
N SER A 214 4.77 -11.27 -2.52
CA SER A 214 5.23 -12.62 -2.14
C SER A 214 5.89 -12.64 -0.76
N THR A 215 6.74 -11.65 -0.46
CA THR A 215 7.37 -11.52 0.86
C THR A 215 6.34 -11.31 1.94
N PHE A 216 5.36 -10.44 1.70
CA PHE A 216 4.31 -10.13 2.66
C PHE A 216 3.41 -11.35 2.89
N GLN A 217 3.03 -12.07 1.83
CA GLN A 217 2.25 -13.30 1.97
C GLN A 217 3.01 -14.35 2.77
N THR A 218 4.32 -14.54 2.51
CA THR A 218 5.16 -15.46 3.29
C THR A 218 5.16 -15.10 4.78
N MET A 219 5.27 -13.83 5.12
CA MET A 219 5.17 -13.36 6.50
C MET A 219 3.81 -13.71 7.12
N MET A 220 2.73 -13.42 6.41
CA MET A 220 1.37 -13.67 6.89
C MET A 220 1.11 -15.17 7.08
N ASP A 221 1.52 -15.98 6.11
CA ASP A 221 1.37 -17.45 6.19
C ASP A 221 2.17 -18.01 7.36
N THR A 222 3.35 -17.48 7.64
CA THR A 222 4.19 -17.90 8.76
C THR A 222 3.59 -17.53 10.11
N ILE A 223 3.08 -16.28 10.25
CA ILE A 223 2.54 -15.78 11.51
C ILE A 223 1.20 -16.45 11.86
N PHE A 224 0.36 -16.68 10.85
CA PHE A 224 -1.01 -17.14 11.04
C PHE A 224 -1.23 -18.60 10.64
N GLN A 225 -0.15 -19.38 10.47
CA GLN A 225 -0.19 -20.78 10.03
C GLN A 225 -1.22 -21.61 10.83
N ASP A 226 -1.16 -21.54 12.16
CA ASP A 226 -2.04 -22.31 13.03
C ASP A 226 -3.51 -21.90 12.88
N LEU A 227 -3.79 -20.61 12.76
CA LEU A 227 -5.15 -20.09 12.56
C LEU A 227 -5.71 -20.43 11.18
N MET A 228 -4.87 -20.37 10.14
CA MET A 228 -5.27 -20.77 8.78
C MET A 228 -5.57 -22.27 8.69
N ALA A 229 -4.89 -23.09 9.50
CA ALA A 229 -5.14 -24.53 9.57
C ALA A 229 -6.54 -24.89 10.12
N THR A 230 -7.20 -24.00 10.88
CA THR A 230 -8.58 -24.21 11.33
C THR A 230 -9.59 -24.16 10.18
N GLY A 231 -9.23 -23.52 9.06
CA GLY A 231 -10.12 -23.26 7.92
C GLY A 231 -11.07 -22.07 8.12
N GLU A 232 -11.08 -21.45 9.30
CA GLU A 232 -11.91 -20.29 9.63
C GLU A 232 -11.24 -18.94 9.27
N VAL A 233 -9.93 -18.94 9.10
CA VAL A 233 -9.14 -17.76 8.77
C VAL A 233 -8.58 -17.87 7.36
N VAL A 234 -8.87 -16.86 6.57
CA VAL A 234 -8.41 -16.73 5.18
C VAL A 234 -7.64 -15.44 5.05
N ILE A 235 -6.45 -15.51 4.48
CA ILE A 235 -5.57 -14.35 4.33
C ILE A 235 -5.20 -14.16 2.86
N TYR A 236 -5.34 -12.94 2.39
CA TYR A 236 -4.87 -12.50 1.10
C TYR A 236 -4.14 -11.18 1.26
N MET A 237 -2.81 -11.24 1.30
CA MET A 237 -1.95 -10.10 1.57
C MET A 237 -2.30 -9.40 2.90
N ASP A 238 -2.70 -8.13 2.86
CA ASP A 238 -3.07 -7.31 4.02
C ASP A 238 -4.52 -7.50 4.50
N ASP A 239 -5.34 -8.23 3.75
CA ASP A 239 -6.72 -8.56 4.11
C ASP A 239 -6.79 -9.90 4.87
N ILE A 240 -7.25 -9.86 6.12
CA ILE A 240 -7.56 -11.04 6.94
C ILE A 240 -9.07 -11.16 7.03
N LEU A 241 -9.59 -12.29 6.61
CA LEU A 241 -11.01 -12.61 6.71
C LEU A 241 -11.21 -13.81 7.66
N ILE A 242 -11.99 -13.60 8.70
CA ILE A 242 -12.42 -14.64 9.63
C ILE A 242 -13.86 -14.98 9.26
N ALA A 243 -14.14 -16.28 9.08
CA ALA A 243 -15.40 -16.75 8.58
C ALA A 243 -15.84 -17.99 9.37
N THR A 244 -16.97 -17.87 10.12
CA THR A 244 -17.46 -18.94 10.99
C THR A 244 -18.92 -19.27 10.70
N PRO A 245 -19.39 -20.53 10.95
CA PRO A 245 -20.80 -20.86 10.98
C PRO A 245 -21.50 -20.16 12.16
N ASN A 246 -22.80 -19.88 12.02
CA ASN A 246 -23.61 -19.17 13.04
C ASN A 246 -23.65 -19.81 14.44
N ASN A 247 -23.22 -21.07 14.58
CA ASN A 247 -23.32 -21.83 15.82
C ASN A 247 -21.99 -21.92 16.59
N THR A 248 -20.95 -21.23 16.16
CA THR A 248 -19.68 -21.26 16.86
C THR A 248 -19.65 -20.14 17.90
N PRO A 249 -19.50 -20.44 19.21
CA PRO A 249 -19.30 -19.41 20.22
C PRO A 249 -18.02 -18.64 19.87
N HIS A 250 -18.09 -17.31 19.85
CA HIS A 250 -16.92 -16.49 19.67
C HIS A 250 -15.98 -16.66 20.87
N HIS A 251 -14.83 -17.25 20.65
CA HIS A 251 -13.74 -17.32 21.60
C HIS A 251 -12.71 -16.21 21.35
#